data_d04125ad27da6732ab28df7301105ded
#
_entry.id   d04125ad27da6732ab28df7301105ded
#
_cell.length_a   1.000
_cell.length_b   1.000
_cell.length_c   1.000
_cell.angle_alpha   90.00
_cell.angle_beta   90.00
_cell.angle_gamma   90.00
#
_symmetry.space_group_name_H-M   'P 1'
#
loop_
_entity.id
_entity.type
_entity.pdbx_description
1 polymer ?
#
loop_
_entity_poly.entity_id
_entity_poly.type
_entity_poly.pdbx_seq_one_letter_code
_entity_poly.pdbx_strand_id
1 'polypeptide(L)'
;MQSGKRVVVDVDLAKFFDRVNHDILIDRLRKRIDDVGVIRLIRSYLNAGIMDGGVVVDRHLGTPQGGPLSPLLANVLLDEVDKALEARGYCFARYADDCNVYVGSKKAGERVMAYLRKLYTGLKLQINEAKSAVARAFGRKF
;
A
#
# COMPACT_ATOMS: atom_id res chain seq x y z
N MET A 1 2.14 2.07 -24.10
CA MET A 1 0.84 1.70 -23.57
C MET A 1 0.27 0.50 -24.32
N GLN A 2 -0.35 -0.41 -23.60
CA GLN A 2 -0.92 -1.61 -24.20
C GLN A 2 -2.18 -1.29 -25.01
N SER A 3 -2.40 -2.05 -26.06
CA SER A 3 -3.58 -1.92 -26.90
C SER A 3 -4.86 -2.06 -26.05
N GLY A 4 -5.80 -1.14 -26.22
CA GLY A 4 -7.06 -1.13 -25.50
C GLY A 4 -7.01 -0.60 -24.07
N LYS A 5 -5.84 -0.32 -23.53
CA LYS A 5 -5.68 0.19 -22.15
C LYS A 5 -5.50 1.71 -22.18
N ARG A 6 -6.61 2.43 -22.28
CA ARG A 6 -6.61 3.88 -22.46
C ARG A 6 -6.88 4.68 -21.20
N VAL A 7 -7.24 4.02 -20.13
CA VAL A 7 -7.58 4.67 -18.87
C VAL A 7 -6.66 4.15 -17.79
N VAL A 8 -6.15 5.04 -16.95
CA VAL A 8 -5.34 4.69 -15.81
C VAL A 8 -6.08 5.05 -14.53
N VAL A 9 -6.06 4.11 -13.59
CA VAL A 9 -6.53 4.33 -12.22
C VAL A 9 -5.29 4.58 -11.38
N ASP A 10 -5.12 5.80 -10.94
CA ASP A 10 -3.96 6.22 -10.14
C ASP A 10 -4.41 6.35 -8.70
N VAL A 11 -3.84 5.54 -7.83
CA VAL A 11 -4.22 5.47 -6.42
C VAL A 11 -3.02 5.78 -5.55
N ASP A 12 -3.19 6.74 -4.67
CA ASP A 12 -2.23 7.14 -3.66
C ASP A 12 -2.85 6.95 -2.28
N LEU A 13 -2.09 6.42 -1.34
CA LEU A 13 -2.60 6.18 0.01
C LEU A 13 -2.31 7.36 0.92
N ALA A 14 -3.31 7.69 1.75
CA ALA A 14 -3.18 8.78 2.70
C ALA A 14 -2.24 8.37 3.84
N LYS A 15 -1.11 9.07 3.98
CA LYS A 15 -0.19 8.90 5.12
C LYS A 15 0.15 7.44 5.38
N PHE A 16 0.53 6.72 4.34
CA PHE A 16 0.72 5.27 4.40
C PHE A 16 1.60 4.83 5.57
N PHE A 17 2.81 5.41 5.68
CA PHE A 17 3.76 5.00 6.73
C PHE A 17 3.27 5.31 8.14
N ASP A 18 2.39 6.32 8.28
CA ASP A 18 1.82 6.68 9.57
C ASP A 18 0.64 5.79 9.96
N ARG A 19 -0.02 5.15 8.98
CA ARG A 19 -1.28 4.44 9.18
C ARG A 19 -1.18 2.92 9.09
N VAL A 20 0.01 2.39 8.86
CA VAL A 20 0.20 0.94 8.82
C VAL A 20 -0.21 0.32 10.15
N ASN A 21 -1.15 -0.61 10.10
CA ASN A 21 -1.59 -1.34 11.29
C ASN A 21 -0.57 -2.45 11.60
N HIS A 22 0.04 -2.37 12.77
CA HIS A 22 1.10 -3.30 13.16
C HIS A 22 0.62 -4.75 13.24
N ASP A 23 -0.58 -4.96 13.77
CA ASP A 23 -1.09 -6.32 13.93
C ASP A 23 -1.37 -6.99 12.58
N ILE A 24 -1.91 -6.24 11.63
CA ILE A 24 -2.14 -6.74 10.27
C ILE A 24 -0.80 -7.07 9.62
N LEU A 25 0.17 -6.17 9.71
CA LEU A 25 1.49 -6.38 9.13
C LEU A 25 2.17 -7.62 9.73
N ILE A 26 2.16 -7.75 11.04
CA ILE A 26 2.73 -8.91 11.73
C ILE A 26 2.02 -10.20 11.30
N ASP A 27 0.70 -10.17 11.16
CA ASP A 27 -0.05 -11.33 10.68
C ASP A 27 0.42 -11.76 9.29
N ARG A 28 0.65 -10.82 8.39
CA ARG A 28 1.14 -11.11 7.05
C ARG A 28 2.58 -11.64 7.05
N LEU A 29 3.41 -11.08 7.93
CA LEU A 29 4.80 -11.55 8.09
C LEU A 29 4.86 -12.99 8.61
N ARG A 30 3.99 -13.36 9.54
CA ARG A 30 3.94 -14.72 10.09
C ARG A 30 3.65 -15.79 9.04
N LYS A 31 3.02 -15.42 7.95
CA LYS A 31 2.77 -16.34 6.84
C LYS A 31 4.04 -16.68 6.05
N ARG A 32 5.07 -15.87 6.20
CA ARG A 32 6.34 -16.00 5.45
C ARG A 32 7.51 -16.35 6.34
N ILE A 33 7.45 -16.00 7.62
CA ILE A 33 8.53 -16.13 8.58
C ILE A 33 8.04 -16.94 9.77
N ASP A 34 8.62 -18.10 10.00
CA ASP A 34 8.28 -18.96 11.13
C ASP A 34 9.04 -18.63 12.40
N ASP A 35 10.12 -17.86 12.29
CA ASP A 35 10.98 -17.55 13.42
C ASP A 35 10.34 -16.51 14.34
N VAL A 36 9.95 -16.95 15.53
CA VAL A 36 9.32 -16.10 16.54
C VAL A 36 10.25 -14.97 16.98
N GLY A 37 11.55 -15.24 17.06
CA GLY A 37 12.55 -14.23 17.43
C GLY A 37 12.63 -13.10 16.43
N VAL A 38 12.61 -13.43 15.14
CA VAL A 38 12.60 -12.43 14.06
C VAL A 38 11.33 -11.60 14.11
N ILE A 39 10.17 -12.23 14.31
CA ILE A 39 8.88 -11.53 14.42
C ILE A 39 8.89 -10.57 15.60
N ARG A 40 9.45 -10.98 16.74
CA ARG A 40 9.59 -10.11 17.92
C ARG A 40 10.48 -8.90 17.63
N LEU A 41 11.58 -9.12 16.90
CA LEU A 41 12.47 -8.01 16.50
C LEU A 41 11.74 -7.00 15.63
N ILE A 42 10.98 -7.49 14.65
CA ILE A 42 10.21 -6.62 13.76
C ILE A 42 9.16 -5.85 14.55
N ARG A 43 8.45 -6.52 15.48
CA ARG A 43 7.46 -5.83 16.31
C ARG A 43 8.12 -4.77 17.18
N SER A 44 9.29 -5.06 17.73
CA SER A 44 10.06 -4.07 18.52
C SER A 44 10.45 -2.88 17.65
N TYR A 45 10.85 -3.14 16.41
CA TYR A 45 11.17 -2.08 15.46
C TYR A 45 9.94 -1.19 15.18
N LEU A 46 8.78 -1.80 14.96
CA LEU A 46 7.54 -1.06 14.70
C LEU A 46 7.08 -0.26 15.90
N ASN A 47 7.27 -0.82 17.10
CA ASN A 47 6.88 -0.16 18.35
C ASN A 47 7.92 0.83 18.86
N ALA A 48 9.10 0.87 18.23
CA ALA A 48 10.16 1.79 18.63
C ALA A 48 9.63 3.23 18.56
N GLY A 49 9.89 3.98 19.61
CA GLY A 49 9.51 5.37 19.66
C GLY A 49 10.33 6.21 18.68
N ILE A 50 9.78 7.36 18.33
CA ILE A 50 10.50 8.36 17.57
C ILE A 50 11.13 9.32 18.56
N MET A 51 12.46 9.54 18.45
CA MET A 51 13.14 10.55 19.23
C MET A 51 12.86 11.91 18.63
N ASP A 52 12.18 12.76 19.40
CA ASP A 52 11.89 14.13 19.01
C ASP A 52 12.23 15.05 20.19
N GLY A 53 13.29 15.85 20.01
CA GLY A 53 13.77 16.72 21.08
C GLY A 53 14.22 15.97 22.33
N GLY A 54 14.67 14.72 22.18
CA GLY A 54 15.12 13.89 23.29
C GLY A 54 14.02 13.07 23.96
N VAL A 55 12.79 13.18 23.48
CA VAL A 55 11.65 12.42 24.00
C VAL A 55 11.31 11.27 23.07
N VAL A 56 11.08 10.10 23.63
CA VAL A 56 10.63 8.94 22.86
C VAL A 56 9.11 8.96 22.79
N VAL A 57 8.57 8.95 21.57
CA VAL A 57 7.13 8.91 21.33
C VAL A 57 6.76 7.51 20.90
N ASP A 58 5.89 6.85 21.66
CA ASP A 58 5.41 5.51 21.32
C ASP A 58 4.54 5.54 20.06
N ARG A 59 4.68 4.49 19.26
CA ARG A 59 3.94 4.31 18.02
C ARG A 59 3.17 3.01 18.04
N HIS A 60 1.86 3.10 17.93
CA HIS A 60 1.00 1.93 17.78
C HIS A 60 0.62 1.67 16.32
N LEU A 61 0.72 2.70 15.49
CA LEU A 61 0.50 2.63 14.06
C LEU A 61 1.73 3.15 13.33
N GLY A 62 1.87 2.71 12.08
CA GLY A 62 2.89 3.21 11.20
C GLY A 62 4.23 2.51 11.31
N THR A 63 5.13 2.86 10.43
CA THR A 63 6.52 2.44 10.45
C THR A 63 7.39 3.69 10.46
N PRO A 64 8.61 3.62 11.02
CA PRO A 64 9.52 4.77 10.95
C PRO A 64 9.81 5.12 9.49
N GLN A 65 9.41 6.31 9.08
CA GLN A 65 9.66 6.77 7.72
C GLN A 65 11.15 6.95 7.50
N GLY A 66 11.66 6.47 6.38
CA GLY A 66 13.08 6.51 6.09
C GLY A 66 13.91 5.42 6.73
N GLY A 67 13.31 4.54 7.53
CA GLY A 67 14.01 3.39 8.09
C GLY A 67 14.31 2.34 7.03
N PRO A 68 15.38 1.54 7.21
CA PRO A 68 15.81 0.58 6.19
C PRO A 68 14.79 -0.54 5.93
N LEU A 69 13.97 -0.89 6.92
CA LEU A 69 12.95 -1.93 6.77
C LEU A 69 11.64 -1.43 6.18
N SER A 70 11.39 -0.11 6.19
CA SER A 70 10.10 0.45 5.81
C SER A 70 9.65 0.08 4.39
N PRO A 71 10.50 0.19 3.35
CA PRO A 71 10.08 -0.21 2.00
C PRO A 71 9.76 -1.70 1.90
N LEU A 72 10.55 -2.54 2.58
CA LEU A 72 10.32 -3.99 2.57
C LEU A 72 9.00 -4.34 3.26
N LEU A 73 8.74 -3.74 4.41
CA LEU A 73 7.51 -3.97 5.16
C LEU A 73 6.29 -3.47 4.39
N ALA A 74 6.42 -2.34 3.70
CA ALA A 74 5.37 -1.85 2.81
C ALA A 74 5.04 -2.86 1.72
N ASN A 75 6.05 -3.43 1.08
CA ASN A 75 5.86 -4.43 0.04
C ASN A 75 5.18 -5.69 0.57
N VAL A 76 5.52 -6.13 1.77
CA VAL A 76 4.86 -7.30 2.39
C VAL A 76 3.39 -7.02 2.62
N LEU A 77 3.05 -5.86 3.16
CA LEU A 77 1.66 -5.50 3.45
C LEU A 77 0.84 -5.36 2.17
N LEU A 78 1.39 -4.73 1.14
CA LEU A 78 0.69 -4.46 -0.10
C LEU A 78 0.74 -5.62 -1.11
N ASP A 79 1.50 -6.66 -0.83
CA ASP A 79 1.55 -7.85 -1.68
C ASP A 79 0.17 -8.47 -1.88
N GLU A 80 -0.68 -8.40 -0.88
CA GLU A 80 -2.05 -8.90 -0.94
C GLU A 80 -2.85 -8.16 -2.01
N VAL A 81 -2.64 -6.85 -2.15
CA VAL A 81 -3.27 -6.04 -3.19
C VAL A 81 -2.73 -6.45 -4.56
N ASP A 82 -1.42 -6.62 -4.67
CA ASP A 82 -0.78 -7.05 -5.92
C ASP A 82 -1.36 -8.40 -6.38
N LYS A 83 -1.46 -9.36 -5.48
CA LYS A 83 -1.99 -10.69 -5.78
C LYS A 83 -3.46 -10.66 -6.17
N ALA A 84 -4.25 -9.80 -5.54
CA ALA A 84 -5.66 -9.63 -5.87
C ALA A 84 -5.83 -9.07 -7.29
N LEU A 85 -5.01 -8.10 -7.66
CA LEU A 85 -5.03 -7.52 -9.01
C LEU A 85 -4.56 -8.53 -10.05
N GLU A 86 -3.52 -9.29 -9.76
CA GLU A 86 -3.03 -10.35 -10.65
C GLU A 86 -4.07 -11.42 -10.86
N ALA A 87 -4.76 -11.86 -9.80
CA ALA A 87 -5.78 -12.90 -9.87
C ALA A 87 -6.95 -12.49 -10.76
N ARG A 88 -7.23 -11.20 -10.88
CA ARG A 88 -8.28 -10.68 -11.74
C ARG A 88 -7.80 -10.31 -13.14
N GLY A 89 -6.51 -10.50 -13.42
CA GLY A 89 -5.93 -10.26 -14.74
C GLY A 89 -5.72 -8.80 -15.08
N TYR A 90 -5.66 -7.93 -14.09
CA TYR A 90 -5.39 -6.50 -14.35
C TYR A 90 -3.93 -6.25 -14.66
N CYS A 91 -3.68 -5.32 -15.59
CA CYS A 91 -2.36 -4.76 -15.81
C CYS A 91 -2.15 -3.62 -14.83
N PHE A 92 -1.09 -3.68 -14.05
CA PHE A 92 -0.83 -2.64 -13.05
C PHE A 92 0.65 -2.49 -12.79
N ALA A 93 1.01 -1.36 -12.22
CA ALA A 93 2.34 -1.09 -11.69
C ALA A 93 2.20 -0.47 -10.31
N ARG A 94 2.98 -0.93 -9.36
CA ARG A 94 2.99 -0.38 -8.01
C ARG A 94 4.42 0.02 -7.64
N TYR A 95 4.56 1.24 -7.14
CA TYR A 95 5.82 1.73 -6.60
C TYR A 95 5.54 2.21 -5.17
N ALA A 96 6.05 1.47 -4.19
CA ALA A 96 5.75 1.69 -2.78
C ALA A 96 4.22 1.71 -2.55
N ASP A 97 3.67 2.82 -2.11
CA ASP A 97 2.23 2.99 -1.86
C ASP A 97 1.46 3.56 -3.05
N ASP A 98 2.15 3.88 -4.13
CA ASP A 98 1.52 4.40 -5.35
C ASP A 98 1.20 3.25 -6.30
N CYS A 99 -0.05 3.17 -6.74
CA CYS A 99 -0.51 2.08 -7.60
C CYS A 99 -1.22 2.64 -8.82
N ASN A 100 -0.82 2.16 -10.00
CA ASN A 100 -1.45 2.51 -11.27
C ASN A 100 -2.02 1.25 -11.90
N VAL A 101 -3.32 1.25 -12.19
CA VAL A 101 -3.98 0.14 -12.87
C VAL A 101 -4.46 0.62 -14.24
N TYR A 102 -4.17 -0.13 -15.28
CA TYR A 102 -4.49 0.23 -16.65
C TYR A 102 -5.70 -0.55 -17.12
N VAL A 103 -6.74 0.16 -17.56
CA VAL A 103 -8.01 -0.44 -17.98
C VAL A 103 -8.47 0.14 -19.31
N GLY A 104 -9.48 -0.50 -19.91
CA GLY A 104 -9.95 -0.15 -21.25
C GLY A 104 -10.97 0.99 -21.28
N SER A 105 -11.64 1.30 -20.20
CA SER A 105 -12.68 2.33 -20.16
C SER A 105 -12.76 3.00 -18.79
N LYS A 106 -13.39 4.17 -18.78
CA LYS A 106 -13.62 4.91 -17.54
C LYS A 106 -14.49 4.11 -16.58
N LYS A 107 -15.52 3.44 -17.09
CA LYS A 107 -16.41 2.61 -16.28
C LYS A 107 -15.66 1.46 -15.62
N ALA A 108 -14.77 0.80 -16.35
CA ALA A 108 -13.89 -0.22 -15.79
C ALA A 108 -12.97 0.37 -14.72
N GLY A 109 -12.45 1.57 -14.96
CA GLY A 109 -11.60 2.26 -13.99
C GLY A 109 -12.33 2.59 -12.69
N GLU A 110 -13.58 3.00 -12.78
CA GLU A 110 -14.39 3.27 -11.59
C GLU A 110 -14.63 1.99 -10.78
N ARG A 111 -14.85 0.87 -11.47
CA ARG A 111 -15.00 -0.43 -10.79
C ARG A 111 -13.70 -0.85 -10.09
N VAL A 112 -12.56 -0.64 -10.73
CA VAL A 112 -11.26 -0.94 -10.14
C VAL A 112 -11.02 -0.06 -8.92
N MET A 113 -11.33 1.22 -9.01
CA MET A 113 -11.18 2.15 -7.88
C MET A 113 -12.01 1.68 -6.68
N ALA A 114 -13.26 1.27 -6.90
CA ALA A 114 -14.12 0.75 -5.84
C ALA A 114 -13.53 -0.53 -5.23
N TYR A 115 -13.00 -1.42 -6.07
CA TYR A 115 -12.37 -2.64 -5.61
C TYR A 115 -11.11 -2.36 -4.76
N LEU A 116 -10.29 -1.43 -5.21
CA LEU A 116 -9.09 -1.03 -4.46
C LEU A 116 -9.45 -0.41 -3.11
N ARG A 117 -10.47 0.44 -3.06
CA ARG A 117 -10.95 0.97 -1.79
C ARG A 117 -11.31 -0.14 -0.81
N LYS A 118 -11.99 -1.17 -1.30
CA LYS A 118 -12.37 -2.31 -0.49
C LYS A 118 -11.14 -3.07 0.02
N LEU A 119 -10.15 -3.31 -0.83
CA LEU A 119 -8.92 -3.99 -0.45
C LEU A 119 -8.14 -3.20 0.61
N TYR A 120 -7.97 -1.90 0.38
CA TYR A 120 -7.24 -1.06 1.33
C TYR A 120 -7.97 -0.92 2.65
N THR A 121 -9.30 -0.82 2.63
CA THR A 121 -10.10 -0.79 3.85
C THR A 121 -9.90 -2.07 4.66
N GLY A 122 -9.81 -3.22 4.00
CA GLY A 122 -9.49 -4.48 4.66
C GLY A 122 -8.13 -4.49 5.35
N LEU A 123 -7.19 -3.68 4.88
CA LEU A 123 -5.88 -3.49 5.50
C LEU A 123 -5.86 -2.30 6.47
N LYS A 124 -7.00 -1.68 6.71
CA LYS A 124 -7.15 -0.47 7.53
C LYS A 124 -6.33 0.71 7.00
N LEU A 125 -6.21 0.78 5.69
CA LEU A 125 -5.58 1.88 4.98
C LEU A 125 -6.64 2.73 4.29
N GLN A 126 -6.30 3.97 3.99
CA GLN A 126 -7.22 4.93 3.40
C GLN A 126 -6.62 5.52 2.14
N ILE A 127 -7.44 5.57 1.08
CA ILE A 127 -7.04 6.22 -0.18
C ILE A 127 -7.05 7.73 0.01
N ASN A 128 -6.03 8.39 -0.52
CA ASN A 128 -6.02 9.85 -0.61
C ASN A 128 -6.86 10.26 -1.82
N GLU A 129 -8.13 10.62 -1.57
CA GLU A 129 -9.08 10.93 -2.63
C GLU A 129 -8.65 12.16 -3.45
N ALA A 130 -7.97 13.10 -2.83
CA ALA A 130 -7.50 14.31 -3.54
C ALA A 130 -6.40 14.01 -4.55
N LYS A 131 -5.58 12.98 -4.29
CA LYS A 131 -4.46 12.59 -5.17
C LYS A 131 -4.76 11.37 -6.02
N SER A 132 -5.92 10.75 -5.84
CA SER A 132 -6.30 9.55 -6.59
C SER A 132 -7.29 9.92 -7.67
N ALA A 133 -7.20 9.27 -8.84
CA ALA A 133 -8.04 9.62 -9.96
C ALA A 133 -8.16 8.48 -10.96
N VAL A 134 -9.29 8.49 -11.68
CA VAL A 134 -9.48 7.70 -12.90
C VAL A 134 -9.37 8.67 -14.07
N ALA A 135 -8.39 8.50 -14.92
CA ALA A 135 -8.11 9.45 -15.99
C ALA A 135 -7.66 8.75 -17.27
N ARG A 136 -7.79 9.43 -18.40
CA ARG A 136 -7.24 8.93 -19.65
C ARG A 136 -5.71 8.99 -19.59
N ALA A 137 -5.07 7.91 -20.05
CA ALA A 137 -3.62 7.80 -20.03
C ALA A 137 -2.92 8.92 -20.80
N PHE A 138 -3.51 9.35 -21.91
CA PHE A 138 -2.92 10.39 -22.77
C PHE A 138 -3.02 11.81 -22.17
N GLY A 139 -3.99 12.04 -21.31
CA GLY A 139 -4.19 13.35 -20.69
C GLY A 139 -3.41 13.55 -19.41
N ARG A 140 -2.63 12.54 -19.01
CA ARG A 140 -1.94 12.56 -17.73
C ARG A 140 -0.44 12.42 -17.91
N LYS A 141 0.31 13.27 -17.20
CA LYS A 141 1.77 13.20 -17.18
C LYS A 141 2.19 12.36 -15.96
N PHE A 142 3.14 11.50 -16.19
CA PHE A 142 3.69 10.62 -15.17
C PHE A 142 5.13 10.98 -14.86
#